data_e13e8cc173de99528ff5d751ba3e5004
#
_entry.id   e13e8cc173de99528ff5d751ba3e5004
#
_cell.length_a   1.000
_cell.length_b   1.000
_cell.length_c   1.000
_cell.angle_alpha   90.00
_cell.angle_beta   90.00
_cell.angle_gamma   90.00
#
_symmetry.space_group_name_H-M   'P 1'
#
loop_
_entity.id
_entity.type
_entity.pdbx_description
1 polymer ?
#
loop_
_entity_poly.entity_id
_entity_poly.type
_entity_poly.pdbx_seq_one_letter_code
_entity_poly.pdbx_strand_id
1 'polypeptide(L)'
;MKKLTIAVSILVFLSLSLAPAQSSDSKAEDIVRRMDELYRAASSRALMEMEIVTPHWQRTLKMQAWSEGMDKTFIRILEPNKEKGIATLRIGNEMWNYLPKTNKVMKIPPSMMMSSWMGSDFTNDDLVREFTFIESYRFEMTEVEAAEPGLLYVKCVPKEGLPIVWGHVTIAAREDDGLPVWQRYYDEKEQLMREMLYKDVRILGGRRIPAVMELVPMHKEGNKTVIRFLEAEFDIPLPSDTFTLRNLQKGI
;
A
#
# COMPACT_ATOMS: atom_id res chain seq x y z
N MET A 1 -19.02 44.90 71.48
CA MET A 1 -18.69 44.96 70.04
C MET A 1 -17.91 43.68 69.67
N LYS A 2 -18.59 42.67 69.10
CA LYS A 2 -17.98 41.41 68.73
C LYS A 2 -17.68 41.47 67.24
N LYS A 3 -16.41 41.36 66.82
CA LYS A 3 -16.01 41.30 65.40
C LYS A 3 -16.17 39.85 64.92
N LEU A 4 -17.01 39.70 63.92
CA LEU A 4 -17.26 38.43 63.20
C LEU A 4 -16.26 38.31 62.06
N THR A 5 -15.35 37.36 62.15
CA THR A 5 -14.38 37.07 61.08
C THR A 5 -14.98 35.98 60.15
N ILE A 6 -15.29 36.31 58.91
CA ILE A 6 -15.78 35.39 57.91
C ILE A 6 -14.56 34.82 57.18
N ALA A 7 -14.32 33.51 57.34
CA ALA A 7 -13.31 32.76 56.57
C ALA A 7 -13.93 32.31 55.26
N VAL A 8 -13.44 32.83 54.13
CA VAL A 8 -13.80 32.40 52.79
C VAL A 8 -12.89 31.23 52.37
N SER A 9 -13.43 30.03 52.37
CA SER A 9 -12.75 28.86 51.81
C SER A 9 -12.88 28.84 50.30
N ILE A 10 -11.76 29.05 49.58
CA ILE A 10 -11.72 28.91 48.12
C ILE A 10 -11.53 27.43 47.81
N LEU A 11 -12.57 26.78 47.30
CA LEU A 11 -12.52 25.42 46.76
C LEU A 11 -11.94 25.50 45.34
N VAL A 12 -10.70 25.13 45.15
CA VAL A 12 -10.09 24.99 43.83
C VAL A 12 -10.55 23.65 43.23
N PHE A 13 -11.49 23.70 42.29
CA PHE A 13 -11.83 22.54 41.46
C PHE A 13 -10.72 22.31 40.44
N LEU A 14 -9.89 21.30 40.70
CA LEU A 14 -8.92 20.75 39.71
C LEU A 14 -9.72 19.91 38.71
N SER A 15 -10.12 20.52 37.57
CA SER A 15 -10.71 19.78 36.46
C SER A 15 -9.63 18.95 35.80
N LEU A 16 -9.51 17.66 36.16
CA LEU A 16 -8.77 16.67 35.36
C LEU A 16 -9.49 16.52 34.02
N SER A 17 -8.90 17.11 32.98
CA SER A 17 -9.31 16.84 31.60
C SER A 17 -8.87 15.41 31.26
N LEU A 18 -9.79 14.44 31.38
CA LEU A 18 -9.59 13.14 30.74
C LEU A 18 -9.62 13.39 29.22
N ALA A 19 -8.45 13.30 28.58
CA ALA A 19 -8.41 13.15 27.14
C ALA A 19 -9.17 11.85 26.80
N PRO A 20 -10.10 11.86 25.81
CA PRO A 20 -10.78 10.64 25.43
C PRO A 20 -9.73 9.60 25.00
N ALA A 21 -9.74 8.44 25.64
CA ALA A 21 -8.94 7.31 25.20
C ALA A 21 -9.39 6.96 23.77
N GLN A 22 -8.49 7.11 22.81
CA GLN A 22 -8.73 6.73 21.41
C GLN A 22 -9.12 5.23 21.38
N SER A 23 -10.24 4.88 20.76
CA SER A 23 -10.64 3.47 20.68
C SER A 23 -9.54 2.66 19.97
N SER A 24 -9.36 1.40 20.31
CA SER A 24 -8.38 0.51 19.69
C SER A 24 -8.55 0.48 18.16
N ASP A 25 -9.78 0.52 17.70
CA ASP A 25 -10.14 0.49 16.28
C ASP A 25 -9.73 1.76 15.54
N SER A 26 -9.84 2.94 16.18
CA SER A 26 -9.37 4.19 15.58
C SER A 26 -7.84 4.22 15.46
N LYS A 27 -7.11 3.65 16.42
CA LYS A 27 -5.64 3.52 16.34
C LYS A 27 -5.23 2.58 15.20
N ALA A 28 -5.93 1.46 15.04
CA ALA A 28 -5.69 0.52 13.96
C ALA A 28 -5.93 1.16 12.58
N GLU A 29 -7.04 1.87 12.42
CA GLU A 29 -7.36 2.60 11.19
C GLU A 29 -6.33 3.67 10.87
N ASP A 30 -5.85 4.44 11.84
CA ASP A 30 -4.83 5.47 11.65
C ASP A 30 -3.49 4.89 11.16
N ILE A 31 -3.09 3.71 11.65
CA ILE A 31 -1.89 3.00 11.19
C ILE A 31 -2.03 2.63 9.71
N VAL A 32 -3.15 2.01 9.33
CA VAL A 32 -3.39 1.57 7.95
C VAL A 32 -3.50 2.77 7.01
N ARG A 33 -4.19 3.85 7.41
CA ARG A 33 -4.30 5.08 6.63
C ARG A 33 -2.94 5.69 6.33
N ARG A 34 -2.07 5.82 7.33
CA ARG A 34 -0.69 6.32 7.13
C ARG A 34 0.09 5.45 6.16
N MET A 35 -0.11 4.15 6.22
CA MET A 35 0.55 3.20 5.32
C MET A 35 0.06 3.36 3.87
N ASP A 36 -1.24 3.50 3.66
CA ASP A 36 -1.82 3.76 2.33
C ASP A 36 -1.32 5.09 1.73
N GLU A 37 -1.04 6.08 2.57
CA GLU A 37 -0.55 7.40 2.17
C GLU A 37 0.96 7.47 1.91
N LEU A 38 1.76 6.47 2.34
CA LEU A 38 3.22 6.52 2.24
C LEU A 38 3.73 6.74 0.82
N TYR A 39 3.18 6.01 -0.14
CA TYR A 39 3.59 6.02 -1.54
C TYR A 39 2.67 6.85 -2.42
N ARG A 40 1.67 7.51 -1.82
CA ARG A 40 0.65 8.29 -2.50
C ARG A 40 0.57 9.71 -1.97
N ALA A 41 0.03 10.55 -2.80
CA ALA A 41 -0.21 11.95 -2.56
C ALA A 41 -1.38 12.39 -3.43
N ALA A 42 -1.69 13.69 -3.51
CA ALA A 42 -2.62 14.18 -4.52
C ALA A 42 -2.17 13.75 -5.92
N SER A 43 -0.85 13.72 -6.15
CA SER A 43 -0.20 13.15 -7.34
C SER A 43 1.20 12.65 -7.00
N SER A 44 1.69 11.66 -7.75
CA SER A 44 3.07 11.19 -7.61
C SER A 44 3.69 10.72 -8.92
N ARG A 45 5.01 10.72 -8.96
CA ARG A 45 5.82 10.08 -9.98
C ARG A 45 6.93 9.28 -9.31
N ALA A 46 7.16 8.04 -9.72
CA ALA A 46 8.23 7.21 -9.21
C ALA A 46 8.97 6.49 -10.33
N LEU A 47 10.29 6.40 -10.21
CA LEU A 47 11.14 5.50 -10.98
C LEU A 47 11.42 4.28 -10.13
N MET A 48 11.13 3.09 -10.66
CA MET A 48 11.22 1.83 -9.90
C MET A 48 11.90 0.74 -10.71
N GLU A 49 12.49 -0.21 -9.99
CA GLU A 49 12.88 -1.50 -10.52
C GLU A 49 12.03 -2.60 -9.88
N MET A 50 11.56 -3.54 -10.68
CA MET A 50 10.90 -4.76 -10.23
C MET A 50 11.74 -5.96 -10.66
N GLU A 51 12.29 -6.66 -9.67
CA GLU A 51 13.03 -7.90 -9.84
C GLU A 51 12.13 -9.09 -9.54
N ILE A 52 11.95 -9.97 -10.51
CA ILE A 52 11.15 -11.20 -10.39
C ILE A 52 12.15 -12.36 -10.35
N VAL A 53 12.13 -13.11 -9.26
CA VAL A 53 12.99 -14.26 -9.02
C VAL A 53 12.15 -15.52 -8.94
N THR A 54 12.57 -16.54 -9.67
CA THR A 54 12.02 -17.90 -9.59
C THR A 54 13.18 -18.90 -9.51
N PRO A 55 12.96 -20.17 -9.17
CA PRO A 55 14.02 -21.18 -9.19
C PRO A 55 14.71 -21.36 -10.55
N HIS A 56 14.06 -20.94 -11.64
CA HIS A 56 14.51 -21.24 -13.01
C HIS A 56 14.98 -20.02 -13.79
N TRP A 57 14.56 -18.82 -13.40
CA TRP A 57 14.93 -17.58 -14.09
C TRP A 57 14.76 -16.36 -13.17
N GLN A 58 15.47 -15.31 -13.53
CA GLN A 58 15.38 -14.01 -12.91
C GLN A 58 15.21 -12.94 -13.99
N ARG A 59 14.42 -11.91 -13.73
CA ARG A 59 14.19 -10.80 -14.64
C ARG A 59 14.00 -9.50 -13.88
N THR A 60 14.61 -8.43 -14.36
CA THR A 60 14.42 -7.08 -13.83
C THR A 60 13.72 -6.20 -14.87
N LEU A 61 12.70 -5.49 -14.44
CA LEU A 61 12.00 -4.46 -15.20
C LEU A 61 12.27 -3.12 -14.56
N LYS A 62 12.71 -2.14 -15.34
CA LYS A 62 12.74 -0.73 -14.91
C LYS A 62 11.49 -0.04 -15.43
N MET A 63 10.81 0.70 -14.58
CA MET A 63 9.52 1.28 -14.89
C MET A 63 9.35 2.67 -14.32
N GLN A 64 8.57 3.48 -15.01
CA GLN A 64 8.07 4.75 -14.52
C GLN A 64 6.60 4.59 -14.16
N ALA A 65 6.24 5.04 -12.97
CA ALA A 65 4.85 5.06 -12.51
C ALA A 65 4.40 6.49 -12.20
N TRP A 66 3.13 6.74 -12.41
CA TRP A 66 2.43 7.97 -12.03
C TRP A 66 1.15 7.58 -11.31
N SER A 67 0.76 8.35 -10.31
CA SER A 67 -0.54 8.21 -9.64
C SER A 67 -1.20 9.57 -9.40
N GLU A 68 -2.53 9.58 -9.33
CA GLU A 68 -3.34 10.71 -8.92
C GLU A 68 -4.43 10.20 -7.98
N GLY A 69 -4.41 10.68 -6.73
CA GLY A 69 -5.26 10.15 -5.67
C GLY A 69 -5.08 8.65 -5.46
N MET A 70 -6.17 7.98 -5.07
CA MET A 70 -6.19 6.55 -4.77
C MET A 70 -6.70 5.69 -5.95
N ASP A 71 -7.18 6.30 -7.01
CA ASP A 71 -7.94 5.64 -8.07
C ASP A 71 -7.30 5.66 -9.46
N LYS A 72 -6.23 6.45 -9.67
CA LYS A 72 -5.55 6.50 -10.97
C LYS A 72 -4.09 6.10 -10.85
N THR A 73 -3.67 5.16 -11.68
CA THR A 73 -2.28 4.72 -11.78
C THR A 73 -1.94 4.47 -13.24
N PHE A 74 -0.78 4.95 -13.66
CA PHE A 74 -0.21 4.69 -14.96
C PHE A 74 1.22 4.19 -14.79
N ILE A 75 1.55 3.02 -15.34
CA ILE A 75 2.89 2.43 -15.28
C ILE A 75 3.36 2.17 -16.69
N ARG A 76 4.62 2.51 -16.98
CA ARG A 76 5.27 2.22 -18.26
C ARG A 76 6.62 1.57 -18.05
N ILE A 77 6.85 0.45 -18.73
CA ILE A 77 8.12 -0.27 -18.71
C ILE A 77 9.13 0.48 -19.59
N LEU A 78 10.30 0.76 -19.03
CA LEU A 78 11.41 1.45 -19.68
C LEU A 78 12.47 0.46 -20.17
N GLU A 79 12.75 -0.57 -19.36
CA GLU A 79 13.74 -1.61 -19.63
C GLU A 79 13.23 -2.98 -19.16
N PRO A 80 13.69 -4.06 -19.78
CA PRO A 80 14.61 -4.16 -20.92
C PRO A 80 13.90 -3.87 -22.26
N ASN A 81 14.67 -3.75 -23.35
CA ASN A 81 14.15 -3.43 -24.69
C ASN A 81 13.04 -4.39 -25.16
N LYS A 82 13.05 -5.64 -24.69
CA LYS A 82 12.04 -6.66 -25.04
C LYS A 82 10.64 -6.27 -24.54
N GLU A 83 10.53 -5.63 -23.38
CA GLU A 83 9.30 -5.20 -22.71
C GLU A 83 9.08 -3.69 -22.77
N LYS A 84 10.05 -2.94 -23.28
CA LYS A 84 9.98 -1.47 -23.37
C LYS A 84 8.70 -1.00 -24.06
N GLY A 85 8.03 -0.03 -23.42
CA GLY A 85 6.78 0.56 -23.91
C GLY A 85 5.52 -0.21 -23.52
N ILE A 86 5.62 -1.42 -22.95
CA ILE A 86 4.44 -2.04 -22.30
C ILE A 86 3.97 -1.06 -21.24
N ALA A 87 2.66 -0.82 -21.18
CA ALA A 87 2.10 0.11 -20.22
C ALA A 87 0.80 -0.44 -19.63
N THR A 88 0.55 -0.06 -18.39
CA THR A 88 -0.66 -0.38 -17.64
C THR A 88 -1.31 0.92 -17.19
N LEU A 89 -2.61 1.06 -17.42
CA LEU A 89 -3.44 2.16 -16.94
C LEU A 89 -4.52 1.59 -16.04
N ARG A 90 -4.67 2.16 -14.85
CA ARG A 90 -5.78 1.92 -13.94
C ARG A 90 -6.58 3.20 -13.74
N ILE A 91 -7.90 3.10 -13.79
CA ILE A 91 -8.84 4.17 -13.40
C ILE A 91 -9.97 3.51 -12.60
N GLY A 92 -10.08 3.85 -11.33
CA GLY A 92 -11.00 3.19 -10.42
C GLY A 92 -10.72 1.68 -10.36
N ASN A 93 -11.73 0.87 -10.62
CA ASN A 93 -11.64 -0.60 -10.64
C ASN A 93 -11.34 -1.17 -12.03
N GLU A 94 -11.11 -0.32 -13.00
CA GLU A 94 -10.84 -0.74 -14.38
C GLU A 94 -9.35 -0.65 -14.71
N MET A 95 -8.85 -1.62 -15.48
CA MET A 95 -7.46 -1.72 -15.84
C MET A 95 -7.29 -2.07 -17.32
N TRP A 96 -6.31 -1.46 -17.95
CA TRP A 96 -5.92 -1.71 -19.34
C TRP A 96 -4.42 -1.92 -19.45
N ASN A 97 -4.03 -2.87 -20.29
CA ASN A 97 -2.66 -3.07 -20.70
C ASN A 97 -2.47 -2.70 -22.17
N TYR A 98 -1.37 -2.05 -22.48
CA TYR A 98 -0.91 -1.77 -23.83
C TYR A 98 0.28 -2.65 -24.17
N LEU A 99 0.21 -3.30 -25.32
CA LEU A 99 1.26 -4.16 -25.87
C LEU A 99 1.82 -3.49 -27.15
N PRO A 100 2.98 -2.83 -27.10
CA PRO A 100 3.53 -2.06 -28.21
C PRO A 100 3.82 -2.91 -29.45
N LYS A 101 4.27 -4.16 -29.28
CA LYS A 101 4.58 -5.08 -30.39
C LYS A 101 3.39 -5.35 -31.31
N THR A 102 2.19 -5.35 -30.77
CA THR A 102 0.96 -5.61 -31.52
C THR A 102 0.08 -4.36 -31.66
N ASN A 103 0.53 -3.25 -31.08
CA ASN A 103 -0.22 -1.99 -30.97
C ASN A 103 -1.65 -2.18 -30.43
N LYS A 104 -1.80 -3.07 -29.42
CA LYS A 104 -3.10 -3.41 -28.85
C LYS A 104 -3.25 -2.86 -27.45
N VAL A 105 -4.41 -2.25 -27.19
CA VAL A 105 -4.92 -1.97 -25.84
C VAL A 105 -5.92 -3.05 -25.49
N MET A 106 -5.73 -3.67 -24.31
CA MET A 106 -6.62 -4.71 -23.80
C MET A 106 -7.13 -4.29 -22.42
N LYS A 107 -8.45 -4.25 -22.26
CA LYS A 107 -9.07 -4.13 -20.94
C LYS A 107 -8.94 -5.47 -20.23
N ILE A 108 -8.51 -5.44 -18.97
CA ILE A 108 -8.39 -6.65 -18.15
C ILE A 108 -9.80 -7.00 -17.63
N PRO A 109 -10.34 -8.15 -17.99
CA PRO A 109 -11.65 -8.57 -17.51
C PRO A 109 -11.58 -9.03 -16.04
N PRO A 110 -12.69 -8.97 -15.29
CA PRO A 110 -12.74 -9.40 -13.89
C PRO A 110 -12.18 -10.80 -13.64
N SER A 111 -12.38 -11.74 -14.58
CA SER A 111 -11.85 -13.11 -14.48
C SER A 111 -10.33 -13.20 -14.53
N MET A 112 -9.63 -12.15 -14.98
CA MET A 112 -8.16 -12.08 -15.04
C MET A 112 -7.55 -11.21 -13.95
N MET A 113 -8.35 -10.69 -13.02
CA MET A 113 -7.81 -9.83 -11.95
C MET A 113 -6.83 -10.59 -11.04
N MET A 114 -7.07 -11.86 -10.77
CA MET A 114 -6.17 -12.72 -9.99
C MET A 114 -4.98 -13.27 -10.79
N SER A 115 -4.88 -12.96 -12.06
CA SER A 115 -3.72 -13.36 -12.87
C SER A 115 -2.50 -12.51 -12.53
N SER A 116 -1.31 -13.12 -12.65
CA SER A 116 -0.02 -12.47 -12.43
C SER A 116 0.14 -11.23 -13.32
N TRP A 117 0.50 -10.09 -12.72
CA TRP A 117 0.87 -8.90 -13.45
C TRP A 117 2.33 -8.99 -13.91
N MET A 118 2.56 -8.85 -15.20
CA MET A 118 3.90 -8.90 -15.81
C MET A 118 4.72 -10.16 -15.47
N GLY A 119 4.06 -11.27 -15.06
CA GLY A 119 4.74 -12.50 -14.64
C GLY A 119 5.37 -12.44 -13.25
N SER A 120 5.06 -11.43 -12.47
CA SER A 120 5.47 -11.27 -11.06
C SER A 120 4.55 -12.05 -10.11
N ASP A 121 4.83 -12.03 -8.82
CA ASP A 121 3.95 -12.56 -7.79
C ASP A 121 2.83 -11.58 -7.42
N PHE A 122 2.87 -10.34 -7.91
CA PHE A 122 1.74 -9.42 -7.87
C PHE A 122 0.69 -9.83 -8.89
N THR A 123 -0.57 -9.72 -8.51
CA THR A 123 -1.72 -9.91 -9.38
C THR A 123 -2.17 -8.57 -9.97
N ASN A 124 -3.02 -8.60 -11.01
CA ASN A 124 -3.68 -7.40 -11.49
C ASN A 124 -4.59 -6.79 -10.39
N ASP A 125 -5.18 -7.62 -9.54
CA ASP A 125 -6.02 -7.18 -8.41
C ASP A 125 -5.22 -6.39 -7.38
N ASP A 126 -3.98 -6.77 -7.11
CA ASP A 126 -3.09 -6.01 -6.22
C ASP A 126 -2.92 -4.57 -6.70
N LEU A 127 -2.72 -4.35 -8.00
CA LEU A 127 -2.58 -3.00 -8.56
C LEU A 127 -3.87 -2.16 -8.47
N VAL A 128 -5.02 -2.79 -8.30
CA VAL A 128 -6.31 -2.12 -8.15
C VAL A 128 -6.67 -1.92 -6.68
N ARG A 129 -6.44 -2.93 -5.82
CA ARG A 129 -6.95 -2.97 -4.44
C ARG A 129 -5.94 -2.61 -3.37
N GLU A 130 -4.64 -2.77 -3.62
CA GLU A 130 -3.60 -2.48 -2.62
C GLU A 130 -3.71 -1.07 -2.02
N PHE A 131 -4.52 -0.22 -2.64
CA PHE A 131 -4.71 1.17 -2.29
C PHE A 131 -6.11 1.50 -1.78
N THR A 132 -6.91 0.50 -1.48
CA THR A 132 -8.28 0.68 -0.97
C THR A 132 -8.50 -0.04 0.37
N PHE A 133 -7.43 -0.25 1.14
CA PHE A 133 -7.55 -0.92 2.44
C PHE A 133 -8.58 -0.23 3.33
N ILE A 134 -8.51 1.09 3.44
CA ILE A 134 -9.44 1.89 4.27
C ILE A 134 -10.90 1.68 3.87
N GLU A 135 -11.20 1.57 2.59
CA GLU A 135 -12.57 1.38 2.10
C GLU A 135 -13.03 -0.07 2.19
N SER A 136 -12.08 -1.02 2.10
CA SER A 136 -12.36 -2.44 1.85
C SER A 136 -12.29 -3.32 3.10
N TYR A 137 -11.65 -2.85 4.18
CA TYR A 137 -11.43 -3.65 5.39
C TYR A 137 -11.96 -2.96 6.65
N ARG A 138 -12.21 -3.77 7.69
CA ARG A 138 -12.33 -3.34 9.09
C ARG A 138 -11.01 -3.61 9.77
N PHE A 139 -10.65 -2.80 10.75
CA PHE A 139 -9.36 -2.83 11.40
C PHE A 139 -9.53 -3.05 12.89
N GLU A 140 -8.68 -3.90 13.46
CA GLU A 140 -8.58 -4.12 14.89
C GLU A 140 -7.11 -4.26 15.28
N MET A 141 -6.74 -3.71 16.45
CA MET A 141 -5.44 -4.02 17.04
C MET A 141 -5.43 -5.49 17.43
N THR A 142 -4.33 -6.20 17.16
CA THR A 142 -4.21 -7.62 17.44
C THR A 142 -2.87 -7.94 18.11
N GLU A 143 -2.77 -9.12 18.68
CA GLU A 143 -1.51 -9.70 19.15
C GLU A 143 -1.09 -10.81 18.19
N VAL A 144 0.19 -11.07 18.09
CA VAL A 144 0.77 -12.17 17.30
C VAL A 144 1.63 -13.04 18.20
N GLU A 145 1.72 -14.34 17.90
CA GLU A 145 2.43 -15.32 18.73
C GLU A 145 3.90 -14.97 18.97
N ALA A 146 4.57 -14.42 17.94
CA ALA A 146 5.95 -13.97 18.01
C ALA A 146 6.03 -12.43 17.90
N ALA A 147 5.45 -11.71 18.87
CA ALA A 147 5.47 -10.26 18.90
C ALA A 147 6.89 -9.73 19.11
N GLU A 148 7.28 -8.76 18.28
CA GLU A 148 8.57 -8.07 18.38
C GLU A 148 8.41 -6.76 19.15
N PRO A 149 9.35 -6.40 20.05
CA PRO A 149 9.32 -5.12 20.75
C PRO A 149 9.32 -3.92 19.78
N GLY A 150 8.48 -2.92 20.06
CA GLY A 150 8.40 -1.70 19.25
C GLY A 150 7.58 -1.84 17.97
N LEU A 151 6.86 -2.96 17.79
CA LEU A 151 5.91 -3.15 16.72
C LEU A 151 4.46 -3.15 17.23
N LEU A 152 3.58 -2.61 16.43
CA LEU A 152 2.13 -2.66 16.57
C LEU A 152 1.57 -3.56 15.49
N TYR A 153 0.55 -4.34 15.83
CA TYR A 153 -0.07 -5.29 14.91
C TYR A 153 -1.53 -4.93 14.68
N VAL A 154 -1.91 -4.89 13.40
CA VAL A 154 -3.28 -4.61 12.97
C VAL A 154 -3.80 -5.77 12.15
N LYS A 155 -4.94 -6.32 12.54
CA LYS A 155 -5.69 -7.29 11.74
C LYS A 155 -6.71 -6.54 10.88
N CYS A 156 -6.65 -6.78 9.58
CA CYS A 156 -7.52 -6.19 8.58
C CYS A 156 -8.46 -7.28 8.07
N VAL A 157 -9.75 -7.19 8.39
CA VAL A 157 -10.78 -8.16 8.00
C VAL A 157 -11.60 -7.57 6.85
N PRO A 158 -11.72 -8.25 5.70
CA PRO A 158 -12.52 -7.77 4.58
C PRO A 158 -13.96 -7.45 4.99
N LYS A 159 -14.51 -6.37 4.46
CA LYS A 159 -15.95 -6.07 4.58
C LYS A 159 -16.75 -7.06 3.74
N GLU A 160 -17.93 -7.44 4.23
CA GLU A 160 -18.81 -8.39 3.53
C GLU A 160 -19.22 -7.89 2.14
N GLY A 161 -19.39 -8.84 1.21
CA GLY A 161 -19.87 -8.55 -0.14
C GLY A 161 -18.83 -7.97 -1.10
N LEU A 162 -17.59 -7.77 -0.66
CA LEU A 162 -16.50 -7.36 -1.54
C LEU A 162 -15.79 -8.59 -2.13
N PRO A 163 -15.39 -8.57 -3.41
CA PRO A 163 -14.70 -9.69 -4.04
C PRO A 163 -13.22 -9.72 -3.63
N ILE A 164 -12.95 -9.86 -2.32
CA ILE A 164 -11.62 -9.99 -1.75
C ILE A 164 -11.39 -11.47 -1.46
N VAL A 165 -10.23 -11.98 -1.86
CA VAL A 165 -9.88 -13.41 -1.75
C VAL A 165 -9.20 -13.77 -0.42
N TRP A 166 -8.84 -12.78 0.37
CA TRP A 166 -8.16 -12.97 1.65
C TRP A 166 -9.16 -13.15 2.77
N GLY A 167 -8.93 -14.12 3.66
CA GLY A 167 -9.68 -14.23 4.91
C GLY A 167 -9.37 -13.06 5.84
N HIS A 168 -8.08 -12.71 5.97
CA HIS A 168 -7.62 -11.48 6.61
C HIS A 168 -6.20 -11.12 6.19
N VAL A 169 -5.79 -9.90 6.51
CA VAL A 169 -4.41 -9.44 6.39
C VAL A 169 -3.93 -8.94 7.75
N THR A 170 -2.75 -9.37 8.19
CA THR A 170 -2.10 -8.83 9.38
C THR A 170 -0.97 -7.90 8.96
N ILE A 171 -0.91 -6.73 9.55
CA ILE A 171 0.11 -5.70 9.30
C ILE A 171 0.93 -5.51 10.57
N ALA A 172 2.25 -5.51 10.44
CA ALA A 172 3.15 -5.01 11.49
C ALA A 172 3.68 -3.64 11.09
N ALA A 173 3.53 -2.67 11.98
CA ALA A 173 4.03 -1.32 11.82
C ALA A 173 4.88 -0.93 13.03
N ARG A 174 5.88 -0.11 12.82
CA ARG A 174 6.73 0.42 13.88
C ARG A 174 5.93 1.37 14.76
N GLU A 175 6.11 1.26 16.07
CA GLU A 175 5.40 2.09 17.03
C GLU A 175 5.87 3.55 17.00
N ASP A 176 7.16 3.78 16.71
CA ASP A 176 7.81 5.09 16.75
C ASP A 176 7.40 6.02 15.59
N ASP A 177 7.27 5.49 14.36
CA ASP A 177 7.02 6.28 13.17
C ASP A 177 5.88 5.75 12.27
N GLY A 178 5.27 4.61 12.64
CA GLY A 178 4.16 3.99 11.92
C GLY A 178 4.52 3.38 10.58
N LEU A 179 5.84 3.27 10.26
CA LEU A 179 6.24 2.65 8.99
C LEU A 179 5.97 1.14 9.02
N PRO A 180 5.46 0.56 7.92
CA PRO A 180 5.23 -0.87 7.82
C PRO A 180 6.56 -1.63 7.86
N VAL A 181 6.52 -2.81 8.49
CA VAL A 181 7.63 -3.77 8.53
C VAL A 181 7.29 -4.98 7.68
N TRP A 182 6.08 -5.49 7.83
CA TRP A 182 5.55 -6.57 6.98
C TRP A 182 4.02 -6.57 6.93
N GLN A 183 3.49 -7.21 5.88
CA GLN A 183 2.08 -7.58 5.72
C GLN A 183 2.00 -9.07 5.41
N ARG A 184 1.14 -9.79 6.12
CA ARG A 184 0.88 -11.22 5.95
C ARG A 184 -0.56 -11.44 5.53
N TYR A 185 -0.74 -12.15 4.44
CA TYR A 185 -2.03 -12.41 3.82
C TYR A 185 -2.44 -13.85 4.07
N TYR A 186 -3.59 -14.03 4.68
CA TYR A 186 -4.13 -15.34 5.06
C TYR A 186 -5.37 -15.66 4.24
N ASP A 187 -5.55 -16.95 3.95
CA ASP A 187 -6.80 -17.44 3.35
C ASP A 187 -7.93 -17.60 4.40
N GLU A 188 -9.11 -18.07 3.97
CA GLU A 188 -10.24 -18.34 4.86
C GLU A 188 -9.98 -19.47 5.87
N LYS A 189 -8.91 -20.27 5.67
CA LYS A 189 -8.49 -21.37 6.57
C LYS A 189 -7.35 -20.97 7.49
N GLU A 190 -7.07 -19.67 7.61
CA GLU A 190 -5.97 -19.11 8.42
C GLU A 190 -4.58 -19.60 7.96
N GLN A 191 -4.42 -20.01 6.68
CA GLN A 191 -3.14 -20.37 6.12
C GLN A 191 -2.43 -19.14 5.56
N LEU A 192 -1.16 -18.93 5.95
CA LEU A 192 -0.35 -17.86 5.41
C LEU A 192 -0.05 -18.14 3.93
N MET A 193 -0.55 -17.28 3.04
CA MET A 193 -0.44 -17.44 1.59
C MET A 193 0.72 -16.65 1.00
N ARG A 194 0.97 -15.45 1.51
CA ARG A 194 2.09 -14.59 1.08
C ARG A 194 2.46 -13.57 2.15
N GLU A 195 3.70 -13.10 2.07
CA GLU A 195 4.23 -12.05 2.93
C GLU A 195 4.82 -10.92 2.08
N MET A 196 4.50 -9.69 2.44
CA MET A 196 5.15 -8.48 1.93
C MET A 196 6.07 -7.93 3.00
N LEU A 197 7.35 -7.78 2.69
CA LEU A 197 8.37 -7.20 3.58
C LEU A 197 8.72 -5.79 3.12
N TYR A 198 8.81 -4.86 4.06
CA TYR A 198 9.17 -3.46 3.82
C TYR A 198 10.57 -3.21 4.39
N LYS A 199 11.50 -2.79 3.53
CA LYS A 199 12.93 -2.71 3.86
C LYS A 199 13.53 -1.38 3.38
N ASP A 200 14.73 -1.06 3.86
CA ASP A 200 15.57 0.03 3.36
C ASP A 200 14.85 1.39 3.42
N VAL A 201 14.57 1.86 4.63
CA VAL A 201 13.91 3.15 4.85
C VAL A 201 14.81 4.29 4.38
N ARG A 202 14.33 5.07 3.41
CA ARG A 202 15.04 6.22 2.81
C ARG A 202 14.16 7.45 2.77
N ILE A 203 14.77 8.59 2.50
CA ILE A 203 14.06 9.82 2.15
C ILE A 203 13.99 9.90 0.63
N LEU A 204 12.78 9.77 0.07
CA LEU A 204 12.49 9.91 -1.35
C LEU A 204 11.38 10.96 -1.50
N GLY A 205 11.58 11.94 -2.37
CA GLY A 205 10.62 13.03 -2.57
C GLY A 205 10.27 13.80 -1.29
N GLY A 206 11.21 13.91 -0.34
CA GLY A 206 11.00 14.55 0.96
C GLY A 206 10.25 13.70 1.99
N ARG A 207 9.83 12.47 1.66
CA ARG A 207 9.11 11.55 2.56
C ARG A 207 10.02 10.41 2.99
N ARG A 208 9.92 10.04 4.27
CA ARG A 208 10.61 8.87 4.82
C ARG A 208 9.76 7.63 4.55
N ILE A 209 10.19 6.77 3.63
CA ILE A 209 9.46 5.59 3.19
C ILE A 209 10.38 4.36 3.09
N PRO A 210 9.86 3.13 3.26
CA PRO A 210 10.57 1.92 2.84
C PRO A 210 10.79 1.96 1.33
N ALA A 211 12.05 1.95 0.89
CA ALA A 211 12.40 2.02 -0.53
C ALA A 211 12.39 0.65 -1.22
N VAL A 212 12.26 -0.44 -0.45
CA VAL A 212 12.22 -1.81 -0.96
C VAL A 212 11.01 -2.53 -0.41
N MET A 213 10.21 -3.10 -1.32
CA MET A 213 9.11 -4.02 -1.02
C MET A 213 9.45 -5.40 -1.61
N GLU A 214 9.40 -6.44 -0.80
CA GLU A 214 9.66 -7.82 -1.22
C GLU A 214 8.44 -8.69 -0.94
N LEU A 215 7.80 -9.19 -2.00
CA LEU A 215 6.66 -10.10 -1.93
C LEU A 215 7.13 -11.53 -2.07
N VAL A 216 6.81 -12.37 -1.08
CA VAL A 216 7.17 -13.79 -1.01
C VAL A 216 5.89 -14.63 -0.94
N PRO A 217 5.54 -15.39 -1.99
CA PRO A 217 4.43 -16.34 -1.95
C PRO A 217 4.83 -17.61 -1.21
N MET A 218 4.07 -18.03 -0.19
CA MET A 218 4.39 -19.21 0.63
C MET A 218 4.24 -20.55 -0.11
N HIS A 219 3.40 -20.59 -1.14
CA HIS A 219 3.12 -21.81 -1.91
C HIS A 219 4.03 -21.99 -3.15
N LYS A 220 5.01 -21.10 -3.37
CA LYS A 220 5.95 -21.14 -4.49
C LYS A 220 7.37 -20.99 -3.97
N GLU A 221 7.94 -22.10 -3.53
CA GLU A 221 9.30 -22.12 -2.99
C GLU A 221 10.31 -21.51 -3.97
N GLY A 222 11.17 -20.62 -3.47
CA GLY A 222 12.19 -19.92 -4.27
C GLY A 222 11.68 -18.77 -5.14
N ASN A 223 10.37 -18.51 -5.15
CA ASN A 223 9.80 -17.34 -5.81
C ASN A 223 9.82 -16.13 -4.91
N LYS A 224 10.09 -14.97 -5.50
CA LYS A 224 9.84 -13.65 -4.89
C LYS A 224 9.82 -12.56 -5.95
N THR A 225 9.14 -11.47 -5.64
CA THR A 225 9.18 -10.24 -6.42
C THR A 225 9.62 -9.09 -5.53
N VAL A 226 10.63 -8.33 -5.98
CA VAL A 226 11.19 -7.20 -5.23
C VAL A 226 10.98 -5.93 -6.03
N ILE A 227 10.29 -4.96 -5.44
CA ILE A 227 10.17 -3.60 -5.98
C ILE A 227 11.15 -2.70 -5.23
N ARG A 228 11.95 -1.92 -5.97
CA ARG A 228 12.86 -0.90 -5.44
C ARG A 228 12.47 0.45 -6.00
N PHE A 229 12.14 1.38 -5.13
CA PHE A 229 11.97 2.79 -5.49
C PHE A 229 13.35 3.44 -5.63
N LEU A 230 13.68 3.90 -6.83
CA LEU A 230 14.92 4.60 -7.13
C LEU A 230 14.75 6.11 -6.91
N GLU A 231 13.63 6.64 -7.37
CA GLU A 231 13.24 8.04 -7.26
C GLU A 231 11.74 8.13 -6.99
N ALA A 232 11.32 9.13 -6.24
CA ALA A 232 9.91 9.46 -6.05
C ALA A 232 9.74 10.98 -5.92
N GLU A 233 8.65 11.49 -6.45
CA GLU A 233 8.20 12.87 -6.31
C GLU A 233 6.71 12.85 -5.97
N PHE A 234 6.30 13.71 -5.07
CA PHE A 234 4.93 13.77 -4.56
C PHE A 234 4.35 15.18 -4.73
N ASP A 235 3.04 15.26 -4.85
CA ASP A 235 2.28 16.50 -4.97
C ASP A 235 2.76 17.39 -6.13
N ILE A 236 3.14 16.75 -7.26
CA ILE A 236 3.62 17.42 -8.47
C ILE A 236 2.50 17.62 -9.48
N PRO A 237 2.53 18.68 -10.30
CA PRO A 237 1.59 18.81 -11.39
C PRO A 237 1.82 17.71 -12.45
N LEU A 238 0.75 17.00 -12.81
CA LEU A 238 0.79 16.01 -13.88
C LEU A 238 0.03 16.55 -15.11
N PRO A 239 0.50 16.24 -16.35
CA PRO A 239 -0.26 16.54 -17.56
C PRO A 239 -1.68 15.96 -17.51
N SER A 240 -2.67 16.71 -17.95
CA SER A 240 -4.09 16.31 -17.89
C SER A 240 -4.41 15.05 -18.70
N ASP A 241 -3.57 14.69 -19.67
CA ASP A 241 -3.71 13.48 -20.49
C ASP A 241 -2.96 12.26 -19.92
N THR A 242 -2.31 12.37 -18.75
CA THR A 242 -1.51 11.29 -18.15
C THR A 242 -2.33 9.99 -18.02
N PHE A 243 -3.54 10.08 -17.50
CA PHE A 243 -4.40 8.91 -17.24
C PHE A 243 -5.45 8.73 -18.33
N THR A 244 -5.00 8.61 -19.58
CA THR A 244 -5.89 8.41 -20.73
C THR A 244 -5.47 7.21 -21.57
N LEU A 245 -6.44 6.55 -22.22
CA LEU A 245 -6.15 5.48 -23.18
C LEU A 245 -5.28 5.98 -24.36
N ARG A 246 -5.38 7.27 -24.70
CA ARG A 246 -4.52 7.88 -25.72
C ARG A 246 -3.06 7.90 -25.25
N ASN A 247 -2.81 8.30 -24.01
CA ASN A 247 -1.45 8.31 -23.46
C ASN A 247 -0.90 6.89 -23.29
N LEU A 248 -1.77 5.92 -22.98
CA LEU A 248 -1.39 4.50 -22.88
C LEU A 248 -0.73 4.01 -24.19
N GLN A 249 -1.22 4.46 -25.35
CA GLN A 249 -0.71 4.09 -26.68
C GLN A 249 0.47 4.94 -27.17
N LYS A 250 0.76 6.08 -26.53
CA LYS A 250 1.92 6.88 -26.89
C LYS A 250 3.19 6.06 -26.61
N GLY A 251 4.00 5.87 -27.64
CA GLY A 251 5.37 5.34 -27.49
C GLY A 251 6.24 6.23 -26.56
N ILE A 252 7.38 5.70 -26.14
CA ILE A 252 8.45 6.47 -25.49
C ILE A 252 9.24 7.18 -26.57
#